data_c1b7c57acf1bb853448bc32a7deb2c65
#
_entry.id   c1b7c57acf1bb853448bc32a7deb2c65
#
_cell.length_a   1.000
_cell.length_b   1.000
_cell.length_c   1.000
_cell.angle_alpha   90.00
_cell.angle_beta   90.00
_cell.angle_gamma   90.00
#
_symmetry.space_group_name_H-M   'P 1'
#
loop_
_entity.id
_entity.type
_entity.pdbx_description
1 polymer ?
#
loop_
_entity_poly.entity_id
_entity_poly.type
_entity_poly.pdbx_seq_one_letter_code
_entity_poly.pdbx_strand_id
1 'polypeptide(L)'
;MVLPPAIRPDFHSLFSSLLCSRADSTAKKYLKEINKFLLWCRSRKIALQLPFSSSVVALYLFGLDQQLRSPAAMVLVHAALKWFHSFVPDDGPNPLDNACCKNLIECAKRTRSNPVHKKKPVDPAIIRSIIDRHGAEEASLKDLRIAAISSLGFAGFFRFNELANIQPKHLTFCDGFVKIFVPRSKTDVYRDR
;
A
#
# COMPACT_ATOMS: atom_id res chain seq x y z
N MET A 1 -24.18 20.22 4.05
CA MET A 1 -24.32 20.52 5.49
C MET A 1 -23.16 21.40 5.93
N VAL A 2 -23.44 22.62 6.41
CA VAL A 2 -22.38 23.54 6.91
C VAL A 2 -22.24 23.29 8.41
N LEU A 3 -21.07 22.79 8.84
CA LEU A 3 -20.79 22.54 10.24
C LEU A 3 -20.73 23.87 11.03
N PRO A 4 -21.28 23.91 12.25
CA PRO A 4 -21.10 25.04 13.17
C PRO A 4 -19.62 25.36 13.38
N PRO A 5 -19.21 26.64 13.50
CA PRO A 5 -17.82 27.04 13.66
C PRO A 5 -17.11 26.37 14.84
N ALA A 6 -17.83 26.14 15.94
CA ALA A 6 -17.30 25.49 17.14
C ALA A 6 -16.83 24.03 16.93
N ILE A 7 -17.43 23.30 15.99
CA ILE A 7 -17.12 21.88 15.74
C ILE A 7 -16.13 21.69 14.56
N ARG A 8 -15.77 22.74 13.85
CA ARG A 8 -14.83 22.67 12.71
C ARG A 8 -13.45 22.13 13.09
N PRO A 9 -12.84 22.55 14.21
CA PRO A 9 -11.54 22.02 14.65
C PRO A 9 -11.61 20.51 14.92
N ASP A 10 -12.69 20.06 15.58
CA ASP A 10 -12.89 18.64 15.91
C ASP A 10 -13.06 17.80 14.65
N PHE A 11 -13.76 18.34 13.63
CA PHE A 11 -13.89 17.66 12.34
C PHE A 11 -12.55 17.49 11.62
N HIS A 12 -11.66 18.50 11.67
CA HIS A 12 -10.32 18.36 11.10
C HIS A 12 -9.48 17.31 11.83
N SER A 13 -9.56 17.29 13.15
CA SER A 13 -8.88 16.29 13.99
C SER A 13 -9.42 14.89 13.74
N LEU A 14 -10.73 14.74 13.65
CA LEU A 14 -11.40 13.48 13.28
C LEU A 14 -10.95 13.00 11.90
N PHE A 15 -10.96 13.86 10.89
CA PHE A 15 -10.55 13.49 9.55
C PHE A 15 -9.08 13.05 9.50
N SER A 16 -8.20 13.75 10.20
CA SER A 16 -6.79 13.38 10.33
C SER A 16 -6.62 12.01 10.99
N SER A 17 -7.39 11.72 12.05
CA SER A 17 -7.40 10.43 12.72
C SER A 17 -7.92 9.31 11.80
N LEU A 18 -8.95 9.57 11.01
CA LEU A 18 -9.47 8.62 10.04
C LEU A 18 -8.45 8.30 8.93
N LEU A 19 -7.66 9.29 8.51
CA LEU A 19 -6.55 9.06 7.55
C LEU A 19 -5.50 8.12 8.14
N CYS A 20 -5.22 8.19 9.43
CA CYS A 20 -4.27 7.31 10.12
C CYS A 20 -4.76 5.85 10.25
N SER A 21 -6.04 5.56 9.92
CA SER A 21 -6.56 4.18 9.90
C SER A 21 -5.87 3.29 8.86
N ARG A 22 -5.09 3.87 7.97
CA ARG A 22 -4.29 3.19 6.97
C ARG A 22 -2.83 3.62 7.06
N ALA A 23 -1.91 2.73 6.64
CA ALA A 23 -0.51 3.11 6.51
C ALA A 23 -0.36 4.31 5.57
N ASP A 24 0.53 5.27 5.89
CA ASP A 24 0.73 6.52 5.16
C ASP A 24 0.88 6.32 3.64
N SER A 25 1.65 5.31 3.24
CA SER A 25 1.84 5.01 1.81
C SER A 25 0.55 4.56 1.12
N THR A 26 -0.36 3.89 1.84
CA THR A 26 -1.67 3.48 1.34
C THR A 26 -2.62 4.66 1.30
N ALA A 27 -2.69 5.45 2.38
CA ALA A 27 -3.50 6.65 2.45
C ALA A 27 -3.15 7.63 1.32
N LYS A 28 -1.86 7.90 1.08
CA LYS A 28 -1.39 8.76 -0.03
C LYS A 28 -1.85 8.24 -1.41
N LYS A 29 -1.77 6.93 -1.64
CA LYS A 29 -2.25 6.34 -2.90
C LYS A 29 -3.77 6.49 -3.04
N TYR A 30 -4.51 6.23 -1.97
CA TYR A 30 -5.96 6.36 -1.97
C TYR A 30 -6.41 7.79 -2.21
N LEU A 31 -5.83 8.77 -1.51
CA LEU A 31 -6.13 10.19 -1.71
C LEU A 31 -5.86 10.64 -3.15
N LYS A 32 -4.80 10.13 -3.78
CA LYS A 32 -4.52 10.41 -5.19
C LYS A 32 -5.64 9.92 -6.12
N GLU A 33 -6.14 8.71 -5.89
CA GLU A 33 -7.22 8.15 -6.72
C GLU A 33 -8.58 8.80 -6.42
N ILE A 34 -8.86 9.14 -5.17
CA ILE A 34 -10.04 9.92 -4.77
C ILE A 34 -10.04 11.29 -5.46
N ASN A 35 -8.90 12.00 -5.45
CA ASN A 35 -8.81 13.30 -6.11
C ASN A 35 -9.08 13.20 -7.63
N LYS A 36 -8.58 12.18 -8.30
CA LYS A 36 -8.89 11.92 -9.72
C LYS A 36 -10.39 11.72 -9.96
N PHE A 37 -11.04 10.96 -9.09
CA PHE A 37 -12.50 10.76 -9.15
C PHE A 37 -13.27 12.09 -8.97
N LEU A 38 -12.88 12.89 -7.98
CA LEU A 38 -13.53 14.18 -7.74
C LEU A 38 -13.31 15.16 -8.90
N LEU A 39 -12.14 15.17 -9.51
CA LEU A 39 -11.87 15.97 -10.72
C LEU A 39 -12.71 15.50 -11.90
N TRP A 40 -12.86 14.17 -12.07
CA TRP A 40 -13.74 13.62 -13.09
C TRP A 40 -15.22 14.00 -12.85
N CYS A 41 -15.70 13.94 -11.62
CA CYS A 41 -17.05 14.41 -11.27
C CYS A 41 -17.23 15.88 -11.64
N ARG A 42 -16.27 16.75 -11.29
CA ARG A 42 -16.29 18.19 -11.65
C ARG A 42 -16.36 18.41 -13.16
N SER A 43 -15.51 17.69 -13.92
CA SER A 43 -15.50 17.80 -15.39
C SER A 43 -16.82 17.39 -16.05
N ARG A 44 -17.59 16.53 -15.38
CA ARG A 44 -18.91 16.06 -15.83
C ARG A 44 -20.06 16.84 -15.21
N LYS A 45 -19.78 17.90 -14.42
CA LYS A 45 -20.78 18.70 -13.70
C LYS A 45 -21.65 17.85 -12.74
N ILE A 46 -21.10 16.76 -12.21
CA ILE A 46 -21.76 15.91 -11.22
C ILE A 46 -21.63 16.59 -9.86
N ALA A 47 -22.73 16.69 -9.13
CA ALA A 47 -22.73 17.24 -7.77
C ALA A 47 -21.82 16.45 -6.84
N LEU A 48 -20.96 17.17 -6.09
CA LEU A 48 -20.06 16.56 -5.11
C LEU A 48 -20.80 16.35 -3.78
N GLN A 49 -21.73 15.42 -3.77
CA GLN A 49 -22.52 15.06 -2.59
C GLN A 49 -22.20 13.64 -2.17
N LEU A 50 -21.84 13.47 -0.92
CA LEU A 50 -21.60 12.15 -0.32
C LEU A 50 -22.84 11.65 0.43
N PRO A 51 -23.11 10.33 0.37
CA PRO A 51 -22.44 9.35 -0.48
C PRO A 51 -22.76 9.55 -1.96
N PHE A 52 -21.82 9.30 -2.85
CA PHE A 52 -22.11 9.25 -4.29
C PHE A 52 -22.98 8.03 -4.60
N SER A 53 -23.86 8.16 -5.60
CA SER A 53 -24.65 7.02 -6.03
C SER A 53 -23.77 5.92 -6.64
N SER A 54 -24.17 4.67 -6.47
CA SER A 54 -23.49 3.51 -7.07
C SER A 54 -23.39 3.60 -8.60
N SER A 55 -24.36 4.24 -9.26
CA SER A 55 -24.33 4.48 -10.70
C SER A 55 -23.20 5.42 -11.12
N VAL A 56 -22.96 6.52 -10.39
CA VAL A 56 -21.86 7.45 -10.67
C VAL A 56 -20.51 6.75 -10.51
N VAL A 57 -20.35 5.98 -9.44
CA VAL A 57 -19.13 5.22 -9.19
C VAL A 57 -18.91 4.15 -10.27
N ALA A 58 -19.95 3.42 -10.64
CA ALA A 58 -19.88 2.41 -11.70
C ALA A 58 -19.49 3.03 -13.05
N LEU A 59 -20.06 4.18 -13.42
CA LEU A 59 -19.70 4.90 -14.65
C LEU A 59 -18.23 5.35 -14.64
N TYR A 60 -17.71 5.80 -13.51
CA TYR A 60 -16.30 6.13 -13.40
C TYR A 60 -15.43 4.89 -13.59
N LEU A 61 -15.73 3.79 -12.90
CA LEU A 61 -15.01 2.53 -13.05
C LEU A 61 -15.06 2.00 -14.49
N PHE A 62 -16.24 2.07 -15.13
CA PHE A 62 -16.40 1.71 -16.54
C PHE A 62 -15.52 2.58 -17.45
N GLY A 63 -15.47 3.90 -17.23
CA GLY A 63 -14.58 4.79 -17.99
C GLY A 63 -13.11 4.43 -17.84
N LEU A 64 -12.67 4.01 -16.66
CA LEU A 64 -11.31 3.51 -16.45
C LEU A 64 -11.07 2.17 -17.14
N ASP A 65 -12.08 1.31 -17.19
CA ASP A 65 -12.03 0.04 -17.90
C ASP A 65 -11.85 0.23 -19.40
N GLN A 66 -12.59 1.17 -20.00
CA GLN A 66 -12.45 1.55 -21.41
C GLN A 66 -11.05 2.13 -21.75
N GLN A 67 -10.38 2.75 -20.77
CA GLN A 67 -8.99 3.20 -20.90
C GLN A 67 -7.97 2.06 -20.76
N LEU A 68 -8.41 0.81 -20.73
CA LEU A 68 -7.56 -0.39 -20.59
C LEU A 68 -6.65 -0.35 -19.36
N ARG A 69 -7.13 0.23 -18.25
CA ARG A 69 -6.40 0.24 -16.99
C ARG A 69 -6.14 -1.19 -16.50
N SER A 70 -4.96 -1.39 -15.92
CA SER A 70 -4.63 -2.71 -15.36
C SER A 70 -5.62 -3.13 -14.28
N PRO A 71 -5.91 -4.44 -14.13
CA PRO A 71 -6.79 -4.93 -13.05
C PRO A 71 -6.37 -4.46 -11.66
N ALA A 72 -5.06 -4.40 -11.39
CA ALA A 72 -4.53 -3.90 -10.13
C ALA A 72 -4.86 -2.42 -9.90
N ALA A 73 -4.82 -1.58 -10.94
CA ALA A 73 -5.22 -0.18 -10.86
C ALA A 73 -6.72 -0.04 -10.60
N MET A 74 -7.55 -0.86 -11.24
CA MET A 74 -8.99 -0.88 -11.01
C MET A 74 -9.33 -1.28 -9.56
N VAL A 75 -8.68 -2.32 -9.03
CA VAL A 75 -8.81 -2.75 -7.64
C VAL A 75 -8.40 -1.64 -6.68
N LEU A 76 -7.29 -0.93 -6.97
CA LEU A 76 -6.83 0.19 -6.15
C LEU A 76 -7.86 1.32 -6.10
N VAL A 77 -8.41 1.71 -7.23
CA VAL A 77 -9.44 2.76 -7.31
C VAL A 77 -10.70 2.35 -6.55
N HIS A 78 -11.17 1.11 -6.75
CA HIS A 78 -12.33 0.58 -6.03
C HIS A 78 -12.10 0.62 -4.51
N ALA A 79 -10.95 0.14 -4.04
CA ALA A 79 -10.61 0.15 -2.62
C ALA A 79 -10.50 1.57 -2.05
N ALA A 80 -9.92 2.52 -2.81
CA ALA A 80 -9.79 3.92 -2.41
C ALA A 80 -11.17 4.60 -2.27
N LEU A 81 -12.05 4.41 -3.26
CA LEU A 81 -13.40 4.98 -3.22
C LEU A 81 -14.25 4.30 -2.14
N LYS A 82 -14.10 2.99 -1.92
CA LYS A 82 -14.79 2.29 -0.83
C LYS A 82 -14.37 2.86 0.53
N TRP A 83 -13.08 3.06 0.74
CA TRP A 83 -12.55 3.67 1.95
C TRP A 83 -13.05 5.12 2.12
N PHE A 84 -13.11 5.91 1.04
CA PHE A 84 -13.65 7.28 1.07
C PHE A 84 -15.11 7.32 1.52
N HIS A 85 -15.94 6.44 0.99
CA HIS A 85 -17.35 6.35 1.37
C HIS A 85 -17.56 5.81 2.79
N SER A 86 -16.60 5.08 3.36
CA SER A 86 -16.70 4.62 4.76
C SER A 86 -16.53 5.74 5.78
N PHE A 87 -16.16 6.95 5.37
CA PHE A 87 -16.10 8.12 6.26
C PHE A 87 -17.43 8.86 6.36
N VAL A 88 -18.39 8.50 5.53
CA VAL A 88 -19.73 9.09 5.61
C VAL A 88 -20.51 8.37 6.71
N PRO A 89 -20.99 9.10 7.73
CA PRO A 89 -21.84 8.53 8.75
C PRO A 89 -23.25 8.32 8.18
N ASP A 90 -23.41 7.29 7.40
CA ASP A 90 -24.68 6.89 6.79
C ASP A 90 -24.82 5.37 7.01
N ASP A 91 -25.98 4.96 7.51
CA ASP A 91 -26.31 3.55 7.76
C ASP A 91 -26.61 2.77 6.46
N GLY A 92 -26.57 3.45 5.32
CA GLY A 92 -26.75 2.85 4.00
C GLY A 92 -25.58 1.98 3.55
N PRO A 93 -25.83 1.06 2.60
CA PRO A 93 -24.77 0.21 2.04
C PRO A 93 -23.76 1.06 1.25
N ASN A 94 -22.46 0.74 1.42
CA ASN A 94 -21.42 1.42 0.66
C ASN A 94 -21.63 1.26 -0.86
N PRO A 95 -21.68 2.34 -1.65
CA PRO A 95 -21.99 2.27 -3.08
C PRO A 95 -21.02 1.38 -3.88
N LEU A 96 -19.81 1.17 -3.39
CA LEU A 96 -18.82 0.26 -4.00
C LEU A 96 -19.16 -1.23 -3.78
N ASP A 97 -20.04 -1.54 -2.84
CA ASP A 97 -20.51 -2.91 -2.61
C ASP A 97 -21.60 -3.36 -3.57
N ASN A 98 -22.08 -2.46 -4.43
CA ASN A 98 -23.01 -2.76 -5.50
C ASN A 98 -22.44 -3.81 -6.47
N ALA A 99 -23.31 -4.72 -6.93
CA ALA A 99 -22.95 -5.81 -7.84
C ALA A 99 -22.31 -5.29 -9.15
N CYS A 100 -22.79 -4.17 -9.69
CA CYS A 100 -22.25 -3.58 -10.91
C CYS A 100 -20.78 -3.18 -10.74
N CYS A 101 -20.42 -2.50 -9.63
CA CYS A 101 -19.05 -2.11 -9.34
C CYS A 101 -18.13 -3.35 -9.18
N LYS A 102 -18.61 -4.37 -8.47
CA LYS A 102 -17.87 -5.63 -8.28
C LYS A 102 -17.63 -6.37 -9.60
N ASN A 103 -18.67 -6.46 -10.43
CA ASN A 103 -18.61 -7.16 -11.72
C ASN A 103 -17.66 -6.47 -12.71
N LEU A 104 -17.57 -5.14 -12.71
CA LEU A 104 -16.57 -4.40 -13.51
C LEU A 104 -15.13 -4.78 -13.11
N ILE A 105 -14.85 -4.89 -11.82
CA ILE A 105 -13.55 -5.32 -11.33
C ILE A 105 -13.25 -6.77 -11.74
N GLU A 106 -14.22 -7.67 -11.61
CA GLU A 106 -14.05 -9.08 -12.01
C GLU A 106 -13.88 -9.21 -13.53
N CYS A 107 -14.61 -8.43 -14.32
CA CYS A 107 -14.43 -8.37 -15.76
C CYS A 107 -12.99 -7.96 -16.11
N ALA A 108 -12.48 -6.88 -15.52
CA ALA A 108 -11.11 -6.42 -15.73
C ALA A 108 -10.07 -7.50 -15.37
N LYS A 109 -10.27 -8.21 -14.26
CA LYS A 109 -9.38 -9.31 -13.84
C LYS A 109 -9.40 -10.45 -14.87
N ARG A 110 -10.57 -10.88 -15.32
CA ARG A 110 -10.71 -11.99 -16.27
C ARG A 110 -10.14 -11.68 -17.64
N THR A 111 -10.36 -10.45 -18.13
CA THR A 111 -10.00 -10.08 -19.50
C THR A 111 -8.55 -9.61 -19.66
N ARG A 112 -7.94 -9.08 -18.58
CA ARG A 112 -6.63 -8.41 -18.66
C ARG A 112 -5.59 -8.91 -17.63
N SER A 113 -5.85 -10.04 -16.96
CA SER A 113 -4.82 -10.64 -16.10
C SER A 113 -3.73 -11.25 -16.94
N ASN A 114 -2.52 -10.76 -16.76
CA ASN A 114 -1.34 -11.42 -17.34
C ASN A 114 -0.94 -12.62 -16.47
N PRO A 115 -0.43 -13.69 -17.07
CA PRO A 115 0.15 -14.81 -16.32
C PRO A 115 1.22 -14.29 -15.36
N VAL A 116 1.13 -14.68 -14.10
CA VAL A 116 2.13 -14.30 -13.10
C VAL A 116 3.34 -15.21 -13.26
N HIS A 117 4.44 -14.68 -13.77
CA HIS A 117 5.72 -15.36 -13.72
C HIS A 117 6.21 -15.36 -12.27
N LYS A 118 6.08 -16.51 -11.61
CA LYS A 118 6.61 -16.70 -10.26
C LYS A 118 8.14 -16.59 -10.30
N LYS A 119 8.69 -15.72 -9.45
CA LYS A 119 10.14 -15.66 -9.26
C LYS A 119 10.62 -16.99 -8.68
N LYS A 120 11.75 -17.46 -9.17
CA LYS A 120 12.40 -18.65 -8.58
C LYS A 120 13.02 -18.25 -7.23
N PRO A 121 13.05 -19.17 -6.25
CA PRO A 121 13.81 -18.97 -5.02
C PRO A 121 15.28 -18.71 -5.34
N VAL A 122 15.94 -17.89 -4.54
CA VAL A 122 17.37 -17.64 -4.68
C VAL A 122 18.11 -18.87 -4.15
N ASP A 123 19.07 -19.39 -4.95
CA ASP A 123 19.93 -20.49 -4.54
C ASP A 123 20.94 -19.98 -3.48
N PRO A 124 21.14 -20.72 -2.38
CA PRO A 124 22.17 -20.39 -1.39
C PRO A 124 23.57 -20.18 -1.98
N ALA A 125 23.92 -20.88 -3.06
CA ALA A 125 25.19 -20.72 -3.76
C ALA A 125 25.38 -19.29 -4.32
N ILE A 126 24.29 -18.65 -4.78
CA ILE A 126 24.33 -17.27 -5.25
C ILE A 126 24.68 -16.31 -4.10
N ILE A 127 24.10 -16.53 -2.92
CA ILE A 127 24.40 -15.70 -1.74
C ILE A 127 25.84 -15.87 -1.31
N ARG A 128 26.38 -17.10 -1.28
CA ARG A 128 27.79 -17.35 -1.00
C ARG A 128 28.71 -16.61 -1.99
N SER A 129 28.43 -16.73 -3.28
CA SER A 129 29.18 -16.03 -4.33
C SER A 129 29.16 -14.50 -4.17
N ILE A 130 28.05 -13.92 -3.71
CA ILE A 130 27.96 -12.49 -3.41
C ILE A 130 28.83 -12.14 -2.18
N ILE A 131 28.79 -12.97 -1.14
CA ILE A 131 29.60 -12.76 0.07
C ILE A 131 31.09 -12.87 -0.26
N ASP A 132 31.50 -13.90 -0.99
CA ASP A 132 32.88 -14.11 -1.40
C ASP A 132 33.41 -12.94 -2.23
N ARG A 133 32.56 -12.38 -3.10
CA ARG A 133 32.96 -11.27 -3.97
C ARG A 133 33.02 -9.91 -3.25
N HIS A 134 32.12 -9.66 -2.29
CA HIS A 134 31.90 -8.34 -1.69
C HIS A 134 32.19 -8.27 -0.19
N GLY A 135 32.49 -9.41 0.46
CA GLY A 135 32.63 -9.50 1.89
C GLY A 135 34.09 -9.55 2.38
N ALA A 136 35.06 -9.26 1.53
CA ALA A 136 36.46 -9.23 1.94
C ALA A 136 36.70 -8.17 3.03
N GLU A 137 37.72 -8.40 3.90
CA GLU A 137 38.03 -7.51 5.03
C GLU A 137 38.37 -6.08 4.57
N GLU A 138 39.03 -5.96 3.43
CA GLU A 138 39.43 -4.67 2.83
C GLU A 138 38.39 -4.13 1.80
N ALA A 139 37.19 -4.72 1.73
CA ALA A 139 36.19 -4.32 0.77
C ALA A 139 35.65 -2.92 1.08
N SER A 140 35.19 -2.22 0.02
CA SER A 140 34.58 -0.91 0.19
C SER A 140 33.27 -0.99 1.02
N LEU A 141 32.88 0.10 1.70
CA LEU A 141 31.62 0.17 2.42
C LEU A 141 30.40 -0.18 1.53
N LYS A 142 30.49 0.11 0.23
CA LYS A 142 29.47 -0.25 -0.74
C LYS A 142 29.38 -1.77 -0.91
N ASP A 143 30.50 -2.44 -1.01
CA ASP A 143 30.59 -3.89 -1.17
C ASP A 143 30.11 -4.61 0.10
N LEU A 144 30.64 -4.19 1.26
CA LEU A 144 30.22 -4.72 2.56
C LEU A 144 28.70 -4.57 2.77
N ARG A 145 28.12 -3.46 2.33
CA ARG A 145 26.67 -3.26 2.37
C ARG A 145 25.92 -4.25 1.49
N ILE A 146 26.43 -4.54 0.29
CA ILE A 146 25.82 -5.54 -0.62
C ILE A 146 25.87 -6.92 0.03
N ALA A 147 27.01 -7.32 0.57
CA ALA A 147 27.16 -8.60 1.27
C ALA A 147 26.21 -8.70 2.48
N ALA A 148 26.17 -7.67 3.33
CA ALA A 148 25.31 -7.63 4.51
C ALA A 148 23.81 -7.69 4.16
N ILE A 149 23.35 -6.89 3.20
CA ILE A 149 21.94 -6.90 2.76
C ILE A 149 21.58 -8.27 2.19
N SER A 150 22.45 -8.88 1.39
CA SER A 150 22.19 -10.18 0.78
C SER A 150 22.12 -11.29 1.84
N SER A 151 23.06 -11.29 2.80
CA SER A 151 23.11 -12.27 3.89
C SER A 151 21.89 -12.15 4.80
N LEU A 152 21.62 -10.96 5.30
CA LEU A 152 20.50 -10.70 6.22
C LEU A 152 19.14 -10.91 5.52
N GLY A 153 19.01 -10.46 4.27
CA GLY A 153 17.79 -10.65 3.49
C GLY A 153 17.49 -12.12 3.26
N PHE A 154 18.51 -12.94 3.02
CA PHE A 154 18.36 -14.37 2.79
C PHE A 154 18.16 -15.15 4.10
N ALA A 155 19.04 -14.97 5.09
CA ALA A 155 19.00 -15.73 6.34
C ALA A 155 17.83 -15.33 7.26
N GLY A 156 17.52 -14.03 7.32
CA GLY A 156 16.43 -13.50 8.17
C GLY A 156 15.10 -13.29 7.46
N PHE A 157 15.00 -13.55 6.16
CA PHE A 157 13.83 -13.27 5.34
C PHE A 157 13.32 -11.83 5.46
N PHE A 158 14.23 -10.89 5.76
CA PHE A 158 13.88 -9.49 5.94
C PHE A 158 13.40 -8.83 4.65
N ARG A 159 12.38 -8.00 4.77
CA ARG A 159 11.97 -7.13 3.67
C ARG A 159 12.94 -5.96 3.55
N PHE A 160 13.06 -5.41 2.33
CA PHE A 160 13.96 -4.26 2.08
C PHE A 160 13.76 -3.11 3.08
N ASN A 161 12.52 -2.75 3.39
CA ASN A 161 12.23 -1.68 4.36
C ASN A 161 12.65 -2.03 5.79
N GLU A 162 12.65 -3.30 6.17
CA GLU A 162 13.14 -3.76 7.47
C GLU A 162 14.66 -3.62 7.51
N LEU A 163 15.36 -4.11 6.49
CA LEU A 163 16.81 -3.96 6.35
C LEU A 163 17.26 -2.50 6.32
N ALA A 164 16.54 -1.64 5.58
CA ALA A 164 16.88 -0.21 5.46
C ALA A 164 16.76 0.56 6.78
N ASN A 165 16.05 0.03 7.78
CA ASN A 165 15.86 0.66 9.08
C ASN A 165 16.71 0.03 10.19
N ILE A 166 17.48 -1.02 9.90
CA ILE A 166 18.43 -1.59 10.86
C ILE A 166 19.58 -0.60 11.07
N GLN A 167 19.89 -0.33 12.33
CA GLN A 167 20.99 0.53 12.79
C GLN A 167 21.92 -0.28 13.70
N PRO A 168 23.17 0.14 13.91
CA PRO A 168 24.12 -0.56 14.78
C PRO A 168 23.56 -0.86 16.19
N LYS A 169 22.80 0.05 16.77
CA LYS A 169 22.15 -0.14 18.08
C LYS A 169 21.10 -1.26 18.12
N HIS A 170 20.67 -1.74 16.96
CA HIS A 170 19.69 -2.83 16.83
C HIS A 170 20.38 -4.21 16.72
N LEU A 171 21.69 -4.23 16.68
CA LEU A 171 22.51 -5.44 16.56
C LEU A 171 23.16 -5.77 17.90
N THR A 172 23.01 -7.02 18.32
CA THR A 172 23.75 -7.55 19.47
C THR A 172 24.49 -8.80 19.00
N PHE A 173 25.82 -8.74 19.02
CA PHE A 173 26.66 -9.87 18.68
C PHE A 173 26.81 -10.78 19.89
N CYS A 174 26.49 -12.05 19.72
CA CYS A 174 26.61 -13.10 20.72
C CYS A 174 27.53 -14.18 20.17
N ASP A 175 28.00 -15.08 21.04
CA ASP A 175 28.78 -16.22 20.60
C ASP A 175 27.95 -17.14 19.68
N GLY A 176 28.39 -17.27 18.42
CA GLY A 176 27.73 -18.10 17.41
C GLY A 176 26.48 -17.51 16.73
N PHE A 177 25.97 -16.34 17.15
CA PHE A 177 24.80 -15.73 16.51
C PHE A 177 24.72 -14.21 16.71
N VAL A 178 23.88 -13.56 15.89
CA VAL A 178 23.58 -12.13 16.02
C VAL A 178 22.09 -11.95 16.30
N LYS A 179 21.76 -11.23 17.37
CA LYS A 179 20.39 -10.76 17.63
C LYS A 179 20.14 -9.48 16.88
N ILE A 180 19.03 -9.43 16.17
CA ILE A 180 18.63 -8.26 15.38
C ILE A 180 17.25 -7.80 15.85
N PHE A 181 17.20 -6.59 16.40
CA PHE A 181 15.94 -5.95 16.71
C PHE A 181 15.39 -5.26 15.46
N VAL A 182 14.15 -5.61 15.07
CA VAL A 182 13.46 -5.01 13.92
C VAL A 182 12.51 -3.93 14.42
N PRO A 183 12.88 -2.64 14.29
CA PRO A 183 12.10 -1.56 14.91
C PRO A 183 10.73 -1.35 14.29
N ARG A 184 10.54 -1.81 13.05
CA ARG A 184 9.26 -1.67 12.33
C ARG A 184 9.10 -2.78 11.29
N SER A 185 8.09 -3.62 11.45
CA SER A 185 7.68 -4.60 10.44
C SER A 185 6.33 -4.21 9.82
N LYS A 186 6.12 -4.59 8.57
CA LYS A 186 4.86 -4.37 7.85
C LYS A 186 3.70 -5.17 8.47
N THR A 187 3.99 -6.30 9.08
CA THR A 187 3.00 -7.21 9.65
C THR A 187 2.73 -6.96 11.12
N ASP A 188 3.64 -6.28 11.81
CA ASP A 188 3.52 -5.92 13.21
C ASP A 188 3.21 -4.42 13.33
N VAL A 189 1.97 -4.05 12.93
CA VAL A 189 1.52 -2.66 12.90
C VAL A 189 1.31 -2.11 14.31
N TYR A 190 0.87 -2.96 15.22
CA TYR A 190 0.53 -2.59 16.61
C TYR A 190 1.70 -2.73 17.59
N ARG A 191 2.84 -3.28 17.12
CA ARG A 191 4.05 -3.50 17.95
C ARG A 191 3.80 -4.37 19.17
N ASP A 192 2.98 -5.41 19.01
CA ASP A 192 2.56 -6.31 20.08
C ASP A 192 3.59 -7.42 20.38
N ARG A 193 4.80 -7.36 19.76
CA ARG A 193 5.88 -8.36 19.90
C ARG A 193 7.23 -7.71 20.13
#